data_1fe8fec457681f5316e41bd9eb5772cf
#
_entry.id   1fe8fec457681f5316e41bd9eb5772cf
#
_cell.length_a   1.000
_cell.length_b   1.000
_cell.length_c   1.000
_cell.angle_alpha   90.00
_cell.angle_beta   90.00
_cell.angle_gamma   90.00
#
_symmetry.space_group_name_H-M   'P 1'
#
loop_
_entity.id
_entity.type
_entity.pdbx_description
1 polymer ?
#
loop_
_entity_poly.entity_id
_entity_poly.type
_entity_poly.pdbx_seq_one_letter_code
_entity_poly.pdbx_strand_id
1 'polypeptide(L)'
;LYRPALRACLAARGTLALVACVILGITLLRAASLGTEFVPKLSEGDIVLGIIRAPGTSIEESCRMNMRIEKELLKEFPDEIAHVWSRTGTPEVATDAGAIEATDMFIALKPREEWKRARTQAALVEVMNTVVEGIPGQIIWFTQPIEQRINEMVSGVRADIVVKVFGTDLDALVKKANEVAAVLRSVPGDADVAVEQVAGQPILK
;
A
#
# COMPACT_ATOMS: atom_id res chain seq x y z
N LEU A 1 -43.92 11.76 25.85
CA LEU A 1 -42.46 12.00 25.96
C LEU A 1 -42.04 13.28 25.23
N TYR A 2 -42.54 13.57 24.01
CA TYR A 2 -42.09 14.70 23.16
C TYR A 2 -42.43 16.08 23.76
N ARG A 3 -43.69 16.32 24.19
CA ARG A 3 -44.15 17.63 24.71
C ARG A 3 -43.35 18.14 25.93
N PRO A 4 -43.06 17.33 26.96
CA PRO A 4 -42.26 17.82 28.09
C PRO A 4 -40.80 18.09 27.69
N ALA A 5 -40.19 17.25 26.82
CA ALA A 5 -38.85 17.50 26.32
C ALA A 5 -38.77 18.81 25.52
N LEU A 6 -39.73 19.07 24.64
CA LEU A 6 -39.78 20.31 23.87
C LEU A 6 -39.92 21.55 24.74
N ARG A 7 -40.78 21.49 25.78
CA ARG A 7 -40.95 22.60 26.72
C ARG A 7 -39.65 22.88 27.51
N ALA A 8 -38.96 21.85 27.96
CA ALA A 8 -37.67 21.98 28.64
C ALA A 8 -36.60 22.61 27.72
N CYS A 9 -36.53 22.20 26.47
CA CYS A 9 -35.61 22.78 25.47
C CYS A 9 -35.93 24.25 25.20
N LEU A 10 -37.21 24.62 25.07
CA LEU A 10 -37.62 26.00 24.84
C LEU A 10 -37.39 26.89 26.08
N ALA A 11 -37.57 26.35 27.28
CA ALA A 11 -37.29 27.07 28.53
C ALA A 11 -35.79 27.35 28.70
N ALA A 12 -34.92 26.39 28.26
CA ALA A 12 -33.47 26.49 28.35
C ALA A 12 -32.81 26.93 27.00
N ARG A 13 -33.53 27.69 26.18
CA ARG A 13 -33.10 28.06 24.80
C ARG A 13 -31.68 28.66 24.73
N GLY A 14 -31.33 29.53 25.70
CA GLY A 14 -29.99 30.15 25.72
C GLY A 14 -28.87 29.15 26.00
N THR A 15 -29.11 28.28 26.97
CA THR A 15 -28.13 27.20 27.30
C THR A 15 -27.99 26.23 26.14
N LEU A 16 -29.10 25.88 25.47
CA LEU A 16 -29.08 24.99 24.31
C LEU A 16 -28.32 25.60 23.14
N ALA A 17 -28.55 26.89 22.87
CA ALA A 17 -27.82 27.62 21.84
C ALA A 17 -26.31 27.69 22.16
N LEU A 18 -25.92 27.98 23.41
CA LEU A 18 -24.53 28.00 23.84
C LEU A 18 -23.86 26.63 23.63
N VAL A 19 -24.52 25.55 24.08
CA VAL A 19 -24.01 24.17 23.90
C VAL A 19 -23.86 23.86 22.43
N ALA A 20 -24.82 24.20 21.58
CA ALA A 20 -24.74 24.00 20.15
C ALA A 20 -23.58 24.77 19.52
N CYS A 21 -23.35 26.03 19.92
CA CYS A 21 -22.20 26.82 19.45
C CYS A 21 -20.86 26.23 19.90
N VAL A 22 -20.78 25.74 21.14
CA VAL A 22 -19.55 25.08 21.66
C VAL A 22 -19.26 23.79 20.87
N ILE A 23 -20.28 22.94 20.67
CA ILE A 23 -20.12 21.70 19.87
C ILE A 23 -19.70 22.05 18.45
N LEU A 24 -20.36 23.03 17.82
CA LEU A 24 -19.99 23.48 16.47
C LEU A 24 -18.55 24.00 16.43
N GLY A 25 -18.12 24.80 17.38
CA GLY A 25 -16.77 25.31 17.50
C GLY A 25 -15.74 24.18 17.60
N ILE A 26 -15.97 23.21 18.46
CA ILE A 26 -15.11 22.01 18.61
C ILE A 26 -15.08 21.22 17.30
N THR A 27 -16.21 21.03 16.66
CA THR A 27 -16.30 20.29 15.38
C THR A 27 -15.51 20.98 14.28
N LEU A 28 -15.62 22.30 14.15
CA LEU A 28 -14.86 23.08 13.16
C LEU A 28 -13.35 23.03 13.43
N LEU A 29 -12.92 23.12 14.69
CA LEU A 29 -11.51 22.97 15.05
C LEU A 29 -10.98 21.57 14.71
N ARG A 30 -11.77 20.54 14.95
CA ARG A 30 -11.41 19.16 14.57
C ARG A 30 -11.43 18.97 13.05
N ALA A 31 -12.39 19.55 12.35
CA ALA A 31 -12.47 19.49 10.91
C ALA A 31 -11.24 20.10 10.22
N ALA A 32 -10.69 21.18 10.77
CA ALA A 32 -9.48 21.81 10.25
C ALA A 32 -8.22 20.95 10.40
N SER A 33 -8.23 19.96 11.31
CA SER A 33 -7.13 19.00 11.50
C SER A 33 -7.32 17.68 10.72
N LEU A 34 -8.45 17.51 10.04
CA LEU A 34 -8.69 16.35 9.19
C LEU A 34 -7.95 16.53 7.86
N GLY A 35 -7.14 15.53 7.50
CA GLY A 35 -6.54 15.47 6.18
C GLY A 35 -7.60 15.23 5.10
N THR A 36 -7.24 15.52 3.85
CA THR A 36 -8.05 15.18 2.68
C THR A 36 -7.39 14.03 1.95
N GLU A 37 -8.12 12.95 1.73
CA GLU A 37 -7.69 11.84 0.88
C GLU A 37 -8.41 11.94 -0.46
N PHE A 38 -7.68 11.75 -1.57
CA PHE A 38 -8.26 11.76 -2.91
C PHE A 38 -9.20 10.57 -3.12
N VAL A 39 -8.78 9.40 -2.64
CA VAL A 39 -9.60 8.18 -2.61
C VAL A 39 -9.45 7.56 -1.22
N PRO A 40 -10.54 7.34 -0.48
CA PRO A 40 -10.46 6.69 0.81
C PRO A 40 -9.98 5.24 0.65
N LYS A 41 -9.05 4.82 1.49
CA LYS A 41 -8.56 3.44 1.52
C LYS A 41 -9.69 2.52 1.97
N LEU A 42 -10.21 1.73 1.04
CA LEU A 42 -11.23 0.72 1.32
C LEU A 42 -10.53 -0.58 1.76
N SER A 43 -11.11 -1.30 2.70
CA SER A 43 -10.65 -2.67 3.00
C SER A 43 -11.32 -3.61 2.02
N GLU A 44 -10.57 -4.11 1.05
CA GLU A 44 -11.08 -4.95 -0.05
C GLU A 44 -11.17 -6.43 0.34
N GLY A 45 -10.63 -6.80 1.50
CA GLY A 45 -10.59 -8.19 1.96
C GLY A 45 -9.43 -9.02 1.39
N ASP A 46 -8.75 -8.49 0.37
CA ASP A 46 -7.57 -9.10 -0.25
C ASP A 46 -6.37 -8.17 -0.14
N ILE A 47 -5.17 -8.74 -0.20
CA ILE A 47 -3.90 -8.02 -0.18
C ILE A 47 -3.15 -8.34 -1.47
N VAL A 48 -2.45 -7.36 -2.02
CA VAL A 48 -1.46 -7.56 -3.08
C VAL A 48 -0.08 -7.26 -2.52
N LEU A 49 0.81 -8.24 -2.62
CA LEU A 49 2.23 -8.07 -2.38
C LEU A 49 2.93 -7.85 -3.72
N GLY A 50 3.31 -6.61 -3.97
CA GLY A 50 4.16 -6.26 -5.11
C GLY A 50 5.60 -6.64 -4.81
N ILE A 51 6.28 -7.23 -5.78
CA ILE A 51 7.66 -7.72 -5.65
C ILE A 51 8.44 -7.29 -6.88
N ILE A 52 9.59 -6.63 -6.69
CA ILE A 52 10.57 -6.36 -7.74
C ILE A 52 11.90 -7.00 -7.35
N ARG A 53 12.48 -7.73 -8.27
CA ARG A 53 13.78 -8.39 -8.13
C ARG A 53 14.85 -7.65 -8.91
N ALA A 54 16.11 -8.07 -8.72
CA ALA A 54 17.20 -7.51 -9.48
C ALA A 54 16.96 -7.66 -11.00
N PRO A 55 17.27 -6.62 -11.81
CA PRO A 55 17.17 -6.69 -13.25
C PRO A 55 17.98 -7.88 -13.82
N GLY A 56 17.37 -8.62 -14.73
CA GLY A 56 17.99 -9.84 -15.31
C GLY A 56 17.70 -11.13 -14.52
N THR A 57 16.88 -11.09 -13.49
CA THR A 57 16.37 -12.30 -12.85
C THR A 57 15.51 -13.08 -13.85
N SER A 58 15.82 -14.38 -14.06
CA SER A 58 15.05 -15.20 -14.99
C SER A 58 13.64 -15.47 -14.47
N ILE A 59 12.73 -15.82 -15.40
CA ILE A 59 11.35 -16.15 -15.03
C ILE A 59 11.29 -17.40 -14.13
N GLU A 60 12.17 -18.38 -14.37
CA GLU A 60 12.24 -19.60 -13.55
C GLU A 60 12.67 -19.29 -12.13
N GLU A 61 13.66 -18.40 -11.97
CA GLU A 61 14.10 -17.96 -10.63
C GLU A 61 13.02 -17.13 -9.95
N SER A 62 12.36 -16.22 -10.67
CA SER A 62 11.23 -15.46 -10.15
C SER A 62 10.11 -16.38 -9.66
N CYS A 63 9.74 -17.40 -10.42
CA CYS A 63 8.73 -18.38 -10.02
C CYS A 63 9.18 -19.21 -8.80
N ARG A 64 10.46 -19.59 -8.72
CA ARG A 64 11.01 -20.32 -7.57
C ARG A 64 10.95 -19.50 -6.30
N MET A 65 11.29 -18.21 -6.38
CA MET A 65 11.20 -17.28 -5.25
C MET A 65 9.74 -17.05 -4.83
N ASN A 66 8.81 -16.92 -5.79
CA ASN A 66 7.38 -16.81 -5.50
C ASN A 66 6.88 -18.01 -4.69
N MET A 67 7.16 -19.22 -5.16
CA MET A 67 6.75 -20.45 -4.46
C MET A 67 7.31 -20.51 -3.03
N ARG A 68 8.49 -19.95 -2.79
CA ARG A 68 9.06 -19.87 -1.43
C ARG A 68 8.26 -18.92 -0.55
N ILE A 69 7.92 -17.73 -1.06
CA ILE A 69 7.11 -16.74 -0.33
C ILE A 69 5.71 -17.29 -0.06
N GLU A 70 5.05 -17.86 -1.09
CA GLU A 70 3.71 -18.47 -0.98
C GLU A 70 3.67 -19.54 0.11
N LYS A 71 4.66 -20.45 0.12
CA LYS A 71 4.78 -21.50 1.14
C LYS A 71 4.97 -20.94 2.53
N GLU A 72 5.82 -19.91 2.69
CA GLU A 72 6.07 -19.32 3.99
C GLU A 72 4.85 -18.56 4.50
N LEU A 73 4.16 -17.79 3.64
CA LEU A 73 2.92 -17.11 3.99
C LEU A 73 1.81 -18.08 4.40
N LEU A 74 1.58 -19.15 3.62
CA LEU A 74 0.56 -20.15 3.95
C LEU A 74 0.87 -20.93 5.22
N LYS A 75 2.16 -21.16 5.51
CA LYS A 75 2.60 -21.84 6.73
C LYS A 75 2.43 -20.94 7.96
N GLU A 76 2.82 -19.67 7.85
CA GLU A 76 2.79 -18.73 8.98
C GLU A 76 1.38 -18.17 9.26
N PHE A 77 0.52 -18.05 8.24
CA PHE A 77 -0.81 -17.44 8.34
C PHE A 77 -1.95 -18.40 7.95
N PRO A 78 -2.01 -19.62 8.51
CA PRO A 78 -3.02 -20.61 8.10
C PRO A 78 -4.46 -20.23 8.49
N ASP A 79 -4.63 -19.36 9.48
CA ASP A 79 -5.94 -18.91 9.95
C ASP A 79 -6.40 -17.63 9.23
N GLU A 80 -5.50 -16.87 8.61
CA GLU A 80 -5.78 -15.59 7.94
C GLU A 80 -5.86 -15.73 6.42
N ILE A 81 -5.05 -16.61 5.81
CA ILE A 81 -4.95 -16.74 4.36
C ILE A 81 -5.81 -17.91 3.87
N ALA A 82 -6.66 -17.66 2.88
CA ALA A 82 -7.44 -18.67 2.19
C ALA A 82 -6.62 -19.32 1.06
N HIS A 83 -6.03 -18.51 0.20
CA HIS A 83 -5.13 -18.93 -0.88
C HIS A 83 -4.23 -17.79 -1.34
N VAL A 84 -3.13 -18.15 -1.98
CA VAL A 84 -2.17 -17.23 -2.58
C VAL A 84 -1.95 -17.64 -4.03
N TRP A 85 -1.82 -16.66 -4.92
CA TRP A 85 -1.42 -16.87 -6.29
C TRP A 85 -0.62 -15.68 -6.79
N SER A 86 0.26 -15.89 -7.76
CA SER A 86 1.16 -14.85 -8.27
C SER A 86 1.10 -14.70 -9.78
N ARG A 87 1.24 -13.47 -10.25
CA ARG A 87 1.38 -13.09 -11.66
C ARG A 87 2.75 -12.47 -11.84
N THR A 88 3.58 -13.04 -12.74
CA THR A 88 4.94 -12.59 -13.00
C THR A 88 5.13 -12.24 -14.46
N GLY A 89 5.74 -11.09 -14.72
CA GLY A 89 6.06 -10.63 -16.06
C GLY A 89 4.87 -10.08 -16.85
N THR A 90 5.07 -9.90 -18.15
CA THR A 90 4.08 -9.37 -19.09
C THR A 90 3.18 -10.48 -19.62
N PRO A 91 1.85 -10.33 -19.64
CA PRO A 91 0.95 -11.26 -20.30
C PRO A 91 1.17 -11.25 -21.82
N GLU A 92 0.79 -12.32 -22.50
CA GLU A 92 0.92 -12.49 -23.96
C GLU A 92 0.21 -11.35 -24.73
N VAL A 93 -0.91 -10.86 -24.21
CA VAL A 93 -1.55 -9.62 -24.68
C VAL A 93 -1.11 -8.49 -23.74
N ALA A 94 -0.29 -7.57 -24.26
CA ALA A 94 0.31 -6.47 -23.49
C ALA A 94 -0.71 -5.41 -23.05
N THR A 95 -1.64 -5.78 -22.19
CA THR A 95 -2.54 -4.85 -21.50
C THR A 95 -1.90 -4.21 -20.27
N ASP A 96 -0.81 -4.80 -19.78
CA ASP A 96 -0.05 -4.37 -18.62
C ASP A 96 1.41 -4.75 -18.84
N ALA A 97 2.26 -3.78 -19.13
CA ALA A 97 3.68 -4.00 -19.43
C ALA A 97 4.45 -4.17 -18.10
N GLY A 98 4.55 -5.40 -17.63
CA GLY A 98 5.37 -5.76 -16.47
C GLY A 98 6.73 -6.36 -16.90
N ALA A 99 7.80 -5.98 -16.21
CA ALA A 99 9.08 -6.63 -16.41
C ALA A 99 9.08 -8.06 -15.83
N ILE A 100 9.91 -8.97 -16.37
CA ILE A 100 9.95 -10.38 -15.92
C ILE A 100 10.42 -10.55 -14.47
N GLU A 101 11.12 -9.56 -13.94
CA GLU A 101 11.51 -9.46 -12.53
C GLU A 101 10.41 -8.94 -11.61
N ALA A 102 9.31 -8.40 -12.16
CA ALA A 102 8.18 -7.90 -11.39
C ALA A 102 7.10 -8.98 -11.19
N THR A 103 6.59 -9.05 -9.99
CA THR A 103 5.52 -9.98 -9.61
C THR A 103 4.46 -9.26 -8.79
N ASP A 104 3.20 -9.54 -9.08
CA ASP A 104 2.07 -9.24 -8.20
C ASP A 104 1.59 -10.56 -7.57
N MET A 105 1.69 -10.66 -6.25
CA MET A 105 1.21 -11.81 -5.50
C MET A 105 -0.08 -11.44 -4.78
N PHE A 106 -1.15 -12.10 -5.13
CA PHE A 106 -2.49 -11.88 -4.59
C PHE A 106 -2.73 -12.83 -3.43
N ILE A 107 -3.06 -12.27 -2.28
CA ILE A 107 -3.27 -12.98 -1.02
C ILE A 107 -4.75 -12.82 -0.67
N ALA A 108 -5.54 -13.85 -0.92
CA ALA A 108 -6.95 -13.86 -0.54
C ALA A 108 -7.08 -14.21 0.94
N LEU A 109 -7.76 -13.34 1.68
CA LEU A 109 -7.93 -13.49 3.12
C LEU A 109 -9.21 -14.26 3.45
N LYS A 110 -9.17 -14.97 4.56
CA LYS A 110 -10.34 -15.58 5.19
C LYS A 110 -11.22 -14.52 5.86
N PRO A 111 -12.49 -14.86 6.20
CA PRO A 111 -13.31 -13.98 7.01
C PRO A 111 -12.60 -13.51 8.27
N ARG A 112 -12.77 -12.23 8.61
CA ARG A 112 -12.02 -11.58 9.72
C ARG A 112 -12.23 -12.26 11.07
N GLU A 113 -13.37 -12.91 11.26
CA GLU A 113 -13.73 -13.65 12.47
C GLU A 113 -12.82 -14.87 12.72
N GLU A 114 -12.17 -15.38 11.68
CA GLU A 114 -11.25 -16.52 11.75
C GLU A 114 -9.82 -16.11 12.11
N TRP A 115 -9.48 -14.82 11.99
CA TRP A 115 -8.11 -14.35 12.19
C TRP A 115 -7.68 -14.43 13.65
N LYS A 116 -6.46 -14.91 13.87
CA LYS A 116 -5.86 -15.05 15.20
C LYS A 116 -4.71 -14.08 15.46
N ARG A 117 -3.91 -13.75 14.43
CA ARG A 117 -2.70 -12.94 14.59
C ARG A 117 -2.94 -11.44 14.59
N ALA A 118 -3.98 -10.96 13.95
CA ALA A 118 -4.27 -9.54 13.85
C ALA A 118 -5.78 -9.26 13.87
N ARG A 119 -6.15 -8.08 14.40
CA ARG A 119 -7.56 -7.64 14.43
C ARG A 119 -7.92 -6.72 13.26
N THR A 120 -6.93 -6.18 12.57
CA THR A 120 -7.11 -5.27 11.42
C THR A 120 -6.22 -5.71 10.28
N GLN A 121 -6.59 -5.37 9.05
CA GLN A 121 -5.80 -5.68 7.86
C GLN A 121 -4.42 -4.99 7.91
N ALA A 122 -4.35 -3.74 8.39
CA ALA A 122 -3.10 -3.03 8.55
C ALA A 122 -2.13 -3.75 9.51
N ALA A 123 -2.63 -4.18 10.69
CA ALA A 123 -1.81 -4.96 11.62
C ALA A 123 -1.38 -6.32 11.05
N LEU A 124 -2.23 -6.95 10.22
CA LEU A 124 -1.88 -8.19 9.53
C LEU A 124 -0.76 -7.97 8.52
N VAL A 125 -0.84 -6.89 7.73
CA VAL A 125 0.20 -6.49 6.77
C VAL A 125 1.54 -6.25 7.47
N GLU A 126 1.57 -5.57 8.61
CA GLU A 126 2.82 -5.36 9.39
C GLU A 126 3.49 -6.69 9.79
N VAL A 127 2.69 -7.66 10.26
CA VAL A 127 3.23 -8.98 10.62
C VAL A 127 3.69 -9.75 9.38
N MET A 128 2.93 -9.70 8.28
CA MET A 128 3.31 -10.32 7.00
C MET A 128 4.60 -9.70 6.46
N ASN A 129 4.74 -8.37 6.53
CA ASN A 129 5.94 -7.67 6.09
C ASN A 129 7.19 -8.19 6.79
N THR A 130 7.13 -8.35 8.12
CA THR A 130 8.25 -8.88 8.91
C THR A 130 8.69 -10.28 8.45
N VAL A 131 7.73 -11.12 8.03
CA VAL A 131 8.02 -12.48 7.53
C VAL A 131 8.67 -12.44 6.15
N VAL A 132 8.14 -11.60 5.24
CA VAL A 132 8.60 -11.54 3.85
C VAL A 132 9.91 -10.76 3.70
N GLU A 133 10.14 -9.70 4.49
CA GLU A 133 11.42 -8.95 4.53
C GLU A 133 12.62 -9.85 4.89
N GLY A 134 12.39 -10.93 5.64
CA GLY A 134 13.42 -11.93 5.92
C GLY A 134 13.92 -12.70 4.70
N ILE A 135 13.27 -12.55 3.52
CA ILE A 135 13.65 -13.23 2.28
C ILE A 135 14.44 -12.26 1.39
N PRO A 136 15.77 -12.44 1.25
CA PRO A 136 16.62 -11.47 0.56
C PRO A 136 16.44 -11.51 -0.97
N GLY A 137 16.92 -10.46 -1.64
CA GLY A 137 17.03 -10.40 -3.11
C GLY A 137 15.82 -9.78 -3.81
N GLN A 138 14.97 -9.08 -3.09
CA GLN A 138 13.77 -8.45 -3.64
C GLN A 138 13.39 -7.19 -2.86
N ILE A 139 12.71 -6.28 -3.55
CA ILE A 139 12.01 -5.13 -2.96
C ILE A 139 10.53 -5.50 -2.92
N ILE A 140 9.88 -5.26 -1.80
CA ILE A 140 8.48 -5.61 -1.58
C ILE A 140 7.69 -4.39 -1.11
N TRP A 141 6.39 -4.37 -1.41
CA TRP A 141 5.41 -3.45 -0.83
C TRP A 141 4.05 -4.13 -0.79
N PHE A 142 3.24 -3.73 0.18
CA PHE A 142 1.88 -4.22 0.34
C PHE A 142 0.88 -3.15 -0.13
N THR A 143 -0.12 -3.59 -0.87
CA THR A 143 -1.24 -2.75 -1.35
C THR A 143 -2.51 -3.58 -1.42
N GLN A 144 -3.57 -3.03 -2.03
CA GLN A 144 -4.81 -3.73 -2.30
C GLN A 144 -5.12 -3.69 -3.80
N PRO A 145 -5.91 -4.64 -4.36
CA PRO A 145 -6.14 -4.77 -5.79
C PRO A 145 -6.67 -3.48 -6.47
N ILE A 146 -7.68 -2.84 -5.89
CA ILE A 146 -8.29 -1.61 -6.45
C ILE A 146 -7.35 -0.42 -6.22
N GLU A 147 -6.75 -0.29 -5.03
CA GLU A 147 -5.78 0.75 -4.70
C GLU A 147 -4.61 0.74 -5.68
N GLN A 148 -4.03 -0.43 -5.95
CA GLN A 148 -2.95 -0.60 -6.92
C GLN A 148 -3.39 -0.11 -8.32
N ARG A 149 -4.57 -0.51 -8.77
CA ARG A 149 -5.09 -0.11 -10.09
C ARG A 149 -5.35 1.38 -10.18
N ILE A 150 -5.85 2.01 -9.13
CA ILE A 150 -6.07 3.46 -9.08
C ILE A 150 -4.72 4.19 -9.14
N ASN A 151 -3.73 3.77 -8.36
CA ASN A 151 -2.40 4.37 -8.36
C ASN A 151 -1.74 4.25 -9.73
N GLU A 152 -1.82 3.10 -10.39
CA GLU A 152 -1.34 2.90 -11.76
C GLU A 152 -2.02 3.84 -12.76
N MET A 153 -3.33 4.03 -12.68
CA MET A 153 -4.07 4.91 -13.60
C MET A 153 -3.77 6.40 -13.37
N VAL A 154 -3.55 6.82 -12.12
CA VAL A 154 -3.35 8.23 -11.77
C VAL A 154 -1.90 8.67 -11.94
N SER A 155 -0.96 7.88 -11.43
CA SER A 155 0.48 8.23 -11.41
C SER A 155 1.33 7.47 -12.43
N GLY A 156 0.79 6.39 -12.99
CA GLY A 156 1.50 5.46 -13.88
C GLY A 156 2.50 4.57 -13.15
N VAL A 157 2.43 4.52 -11.81
CA VAL A 157 3.28 3.68 -10.95
C VAL A 157 2.49 3.14 -9.77
N ARG A 158 3.03 2.09 -9.14
CA ARG A 158 2.40 1.36 -8.04
C ARG A 158 2.79 1.92 -6.66
N ALA A 159 2.77 3.24 -6.51
CA ALA A 159 3.14 3.92 -5.27
C ALA A 159 2.26 5.13 -5.00
N ASP A 160 2.07 5.49 -3.74
CA ASP A 160 1.29 6.65 -3.31
C ASP A 160 1.96 7.96 -3.72
N ILE A 161 3.31 7.99 -3.72
CA ILE A 161 4.10 9.16 -4.11
C ILE A 161 5.17 8.74 -5.12
N VAL A 162 5.31 9.53 -6.18
CA VAL A 162 6.32 9.33 -7.22
C VAL A 162 7.08 10.61 -7.47
N VAL A 163 8.40 10.48 -7.49
CA VAL A 163 9.31 11.55 -7.96
C VAL A 163 9.93 11.11 -9.27
N LYS A 164 9.60 11.79 -10.36
CA LYS A 164 10.15 11.52 -11.70
C LYS A 164 11.32 12.44 -11.98
N VAL A 165 12.50 11.86 -12.25
CA VAL A 165 13.73 12.59 -12.61
C VAL A 165 13.95 12.43 -14.11
N PHE A 166 14.08 13.54 -14.84
CA PHE A 166 14.25 13.54 -16.29
C PHE A 166 15.65 14.03 -16.66
N GLY A 167 16.24 13.40 -17.67
CA GLY A 167 17.57 13.76 -18.21
C GLY A 167 17.93 12.90 -19.40
N THR A 168 19.07 13.23 -20.04
CA THR A 168 19.59 12.50 -21.20
C THR A 168 20.75 11.54 -20.85
N ASP A 169 21.33 11.71 -19.66
CA ASP A 169 22.47 10.91 -19.18
C ASP A 169 21.96 9.96 -18.09
N LEU A 170 22.07 8.65 -18.32
CA LEU A 170 21.56 7.62 -17.43
C LEU A 170 22.31 7.56 -16.09
N ASP A 171 23.64 7.74 -16.10
CA ASP A 171 24.45 7.71 -14.87
C ASP A 171 24.14 8.90 -13.99
N ALA A 172 23.95 10.08 -14.59
CA ALA A 172 23.51 11.28 -13.88
C ALA A 172 22.10 11.12 -13.30
N LEU A 173 21.17 10.47 -14.03
CA LEU A 173 19.82 10.17 -13.55
C LEU A 173 19.83 9.25 -12.33
N VAL A 174 20.57 8.14 -12.40
CA VAL A 174 20.70 7.18 -11.29
C VAL A 174 21.28 7.84 -10.05
N LYS A 175 22.33 8.66 -10.24
CA LYS A 175 22.94 9.41 -9.14
C LYS A 175 21.93 10.37 -8.50
N LYS A 176 21.18 11.14 -9.30
CA LYS A 176 20.17 12.08 -8.81
C LYS A 176 18.99 11.38 -8.14
N ALA A 177 18.52 10.28 -8.68
CA ALA A 177 17.47 9.48 -8.06
C ALA A 177 17.89 8.96 -6.67
N ASN A 178 19.13 8.49 -6.52
CA ASN A 178 19.65 8.08 -5.21
C ASN A 178 19.81 9.25 -4.23
N GLU A 179 20.22 10.45 -4.69
CA GLU A 179 20.27 11.65 -3.85
C GLU A 179 18.86 12.01 -3.35
N VAL A 180 17.85 12.00 -4.22
CA VAL A 180 16.43 12.24 -3.86
C VAL A 180 15.93 11.20 -2.89
N ALA A 181 16.20 9.92 -3.13
CA ALA A 181 15.80 8.84 -2.24
C ALA A 181 16.42 8.99 -0.84
N ALA A 182 17.68 9.44 -0.75
CA ALA A 182 18.33 9.69 0.54
C ALA A 182 17.64 10.82 1.34
N VAL A 183 17.18 11.86 0.64
CA VAL A 183 16.43 12.95 1.26
C VAL A 183 15.05 12.46 1.71
N LEU A 184 14.33 11.74 0.87
CA LEU A 184 12.99 11.19 1.20
C LEU A 184 13.05 10.30 2.44
N ARG A 185 14.03 9.39 2.53
CA ARG A 185 14.23 8.54 3.72
C ARG A 185 14.49 9.30 5.02
N SER A 186 14.85 10.57 4.95
CA SER A 186 15.02 11.41 6.13
C SER A 186 13.74 12.10 6.60
N VAL A 187 12.65 11.99 5.83
CA VAL A 187 11.36 12.61 6.14
C VAL A 187 10.58 11.71 7.10
N PRO A 188 10.12 12.19 8.25
CA PRO A 188 9.31 11.40 9.16
C PRO A 188 7.98 11.00 8.52
N GLY A 189 7.64 9.71 8.58
CA GLY A 189 6.41 9.15 7.99
C GLY A 189 6.62 8.47 6.64
N ASP A 190 7.84 8.48 6.13
CA ASP A 190 8.22 7.71 4.96
C ASP A 190 8.48 6.24 5.36
N ALA A 191 7.86 5.29 4.64
CA ALA A 191 7.95 3.88 4.96
C ALA A 191 8.88 3.14 3.97
N ASP A 192 8.66 3.26 2.65
CA ASP A 192 9.30 2.43 1.64
C ASP A 192 9.77 3.24 0.43
N VAL A 193 10.98 3.82 0.49
CA VAL A 193 11.57 4.51 -0.67
C VAL A 193 12.35 3.55 -1.54
N ALA A 194 11.84 3.25 -2.72
CA ALA A 194 12.53 2.49 -3.76
C ALA A 194 12.97 3.40 -4.92
N VAL A 195 14.17 3.17 -5.43
CA VAL A 195 14.64 3.75 -6.69
C VAL A 195 14.50 2.69 -7.78
N GLU A 196 13.80 3.04 -8.86
CA GLU A 196 13.67 2.14 -10.01
C GLU A 196 15.05 1.85 -10.62
N GLN A 197 15.37 0.56 -10.76
CA GLN A 197 16.65 0.14 -11.33
C GLN A 197 16.53 0.09 -12.86
N VAL A 198 17.13 1.08 -13.52
CA VAL A 198 17.12 1.20 -14.99
C VAL A 198 18.46 0.80 -15.65
N ALA A 199 19.45 0.40 -14.85
CA ALA A 199 20.80 0.03 -15.31
C ALA A 199 21.31 -1.22 -14.61
N GLY A 200 22.24 -1.93 -15.23
CA GLY A 200 22.91 -3.10 -14.64
C GLY A 200 22.57 -4.43 -15.29
N GLN A 201 21.74 -4.46 -16.33
CA GLN A 201 21.52 -5.70 -17.11
C GLN A 201 22.70 -5.96 -18.06
N PRO A 202 23.36 -7.12 -17.98
CA PRO A 202 24.30 -7.54 -19.02
C PRO A 202 23.52 -7.85 -20.30
N ILE A 203 23.70 -7.02 -21.34
CA ILE A 203 23.12 -7.26 -22.66
C ILE A 203 24.17 -7.98 -23.50
N LEU A 204 23.92 -9.24 -23.89
CA LEU A 204 24.65 -9.91 -24.94
C LEU A 204 24.27 -9.28 -26.28
N LYS A 205 25.23 -8.61 -26.91
CA LYS A 205 25.11 -8.10 -28.28
C LYS A 205 25.55 -9.14 -29.28
#